data_0096b11f62c015d26035e94bab690720
#
_entry.id   0096b11f62c015d26035e94bab690720
#
_cell.length_a   1.000
_cell.length_b   1.000
_cell.length_c   1.000
_cell.angle_alpha   90.00
_cell.angle_beta   90.00
_cell.angle_gamma   90.00
#
_symmetry.space_group_name_H-M   'P 1'
#
loop_
_entity.id
_entity.type
_entity.pdbx_description
1 polymer ?
#
loop_
_entity_poly.entity_id
_entity_poly.type
_entity_poly.pdbx_seq_one_letter_code
_entity_poly.pdbx_strand_id
1 'polypeptide(L)'
;MIQLHGDETEEYITEIQSKTDTPVIKAVRVQTSEQISSMVTPLAEYMLFDTYKKDAYGGSGERFPLEILQRSLREQERTGAVMQPFFLAGGLTPENIEEVLGEQDCYCVDVSTGVETDGHKDEAKVRDLIEKIRQTTERKDTMEQKKGRYGLYGGQYIPETLIPAVNEVEKAYEYYKNDPQFKQELHDLLTKYAGRPSLLYYAEKMTKDLGGAKIY
;
A
#
# COMPACT_ATOMS: atom_id res chain seq x y z
N MET A 1 8.38 -12.47 3.22
CA MET A 1 8.61 -12.34 1.77
C MET A 1 10.01 -12.84 1.44
N ILE A 2 10.20 -13.43 0.26
CA ILE A 2 11.51 -13.86 -0.26
C ILE A 2 11.88 -12.93 -1.39
N GLN A 3 13.02 -12.26 -1.28
CA GLN A 3 13.52 -11.35 -2.32
C GLN A 3 14.58 -12.04 -3.16
N LEU A 4 14.36 -12.09 -4.47
CA LEU A 4 15.28 -12.60 -5.47
C LEU A 4 15.93 -11.40 -6.19
N HIS A 5 17.23 -11.24 -6.02
CA HIS A 5 17.96 -10.04 -6.45
C HIS A 5 19.09 -10.35 -7.45
N GLY A 6 19.02 -11.46 -8.11
CA GLY A 6 19.95 -11.91 -9.14
C GLY A 6 19.25 -12.17 -10.48
N ASP A 7 19.85 -13.06 -11.26
CA ASP A 7 19.38 -13.46 -12.59
C ASP A 7 18.53 -14.75 -12.51
N GLU A 8 17.72 -14.87 -11.44
CA GLU A 8 16.86 -16.04 -11.24
C GLU A 8 15.81 -16.15 -12.35
N THR A 9 15.67 -17.35 -12.89
CA THR A 9 14.72 -17.66 -13.96
C THR A 9 13.30 -17.90 -13.43
N GLU A 10 12.33 -17.93 -14.32
CA GLU A 10 10.94 -18.25 -13.99
C GLU A 10 10.78 -19.65 -13.40
N GLU A 11 11.59 -20.62 -13.89
CA GLU A 11 11.61 -21.98 -13.34
C GLU A 11 12.06 -21.98 -11.88
N TYR A 12 13.06 -21.15 -11.54
CA TYR A 12 13.54 -21.03 -10.17
C TYR A 12 12.48 -20.39 -9.25
N ILE A 13 11.77 -19.38 -9.72
CA ILE A 13 10.65 -18.77 -8.98
C ILE A 13 9.57 -19.83 -8.72
N THR A 14 9.17 -20.58 -9.74
CA THR A 14 8.19 -21.65 -9.62
C THR A 14 8.65 -22.75 -8.65
N GLU A 15 9.93 -23.10 -8.66
CA GLU A 15 10.49 -24.07 -7.72
C GLU A 15 10.38 -23.58 -6.26
N ILE A 16 10.69 -22.30 -6.00
CA ILE A 16 10.53 -21.72 -4.65
C ILE A 16 9.07 -21.76 -4.22
N GLN A 17 8.15 -21.30 -5.06
CA GLN A 17 6.71 -21.27 -4.76
C GLN A 17 6.12 -22.67 -4.54
N SER A 18 6.70 -23.70 -5.15
CA SER A 18 6.30 -25.10 -4.85
C SER A 18 6.69 -25.58 -3.45
N LYS A 19 7.63 -24.89 -2.79
CA LYS A 19 8.18 -25.26 -1.47
C LYS A 19 7.67 -24.40 -0.33
N THR A 20 7.04 -23.25 -0.63
CA THR A 20 6.56 -22.32 0.40
C THR A 20 5.45 -21.42 -0.15
N ASP A 21 4.49 -21.06 0.71
CA ASP A 21 3.47 -20.04 0.43
C ASP A 21 3.97 -18.61 0.70
N THR A 22 5.26 -18.44 0.96
CA THR A 22 5.84 -17.13 1.24
C THR A 22 5.92 -16.30 -0.04
N PRO A 23 5.31 -15.09 -0.09
CA PRO A 23 5.33 -14.24 -1.28
C PRO A 23 6.74 -13.93 -1.77
N VAL A 24 6.92 -13.93 -3.09
CA VAL A 24 8.18 -13.66 -3.78
C VAL A 24 8.20 -12.23 -4.31
N ILE A 25 9.31 -11.54 -4.07
CA ILE A 25 9.66 -10.26 -4.68
C ILE A 25 10.77 -10.52 -5.69
N LYS A 26 10.55 -10.19 -6.98
CA LYS A 26 11.60 -10.21 -7.99
C LYS A 26 12.19 -8.82 -8.16
N ALA A 27 13.47 -8.68 -7.84
CA ALA A 27 14.20 -7.43 -8.03
C ALA A 27 14.73 -7.32 -9.46
N VAL A 28 14.58 -6.12 -10.03
CA VAL A 28 15.03 -5.73 -11.36
C VAL A 28 15.91 -4.50 -11.23
N ARG A 29 17.12 -4.59 -11.74
CA ARG A 29 18.02 -3.43 -11.84
C ARG A 29 17.70 -2.64 -13.09
N VAL A 30 17.13 -1.46 -12.89
CA VAL A 30 16.59 -0.62 -13.96
C VAL A 30 17.70 0.20 -14.60
N GLN A 31 17.96 -0.06 -15.89
CA GLN A 31 18.84 0.75 -16.73
C GLN A 31 18.08 1.36 -17.91
N THR A 32 17.17 0.61 -18.50
CA THR A 32 16.36 1.02 -19.64
C THR A 32 14.90 0.61 -19.49
N SER A 33 14.01 1.27 -20.24
CA SER A 33 12.57 0.93 -20.25
C SER A 33 12.30 -0.47 -20.80
N GLU A 34 13.10 -0.92 -21.75
CA GLU A 34 12.99 -2.23 -22.34
C GLU A 34 13.27 -3.35 -21.34
N GLN A 35 14.21 -3.12 -20.40
CA GLN A 35 14.51 -4.08 -19.33
C GLN A 35 13.31 -4.26 -18.39
N ILE A 36 12.63 -3.19 -17.99
CA ILE A 36 11.43 -3.32 -17.16
C ILE A 36 10.41 -4.20 -17.85
N SER A 37 10.12 -3.93 -19.13
CA SER A 37 9.13 -4.70 -19.88
C SER A 37 9.50 -6.16 -20.10
N SER A 38 10.80 -6.49 -20.20
CA SER A 38 11.29 -7.85 -20.43
C SER A 38 11.51 -8.67 -19.17
N MET A 39 11.70 -8.01 -18.01
CA MET A 39 12.03 -8.67 -16.73
C MET A 39 10.86 -8.72 -15.75
N VAL A 40 9.74 -8.06 -16.07
CA VAL A 40 8.50 -8.21 -15.31
C VAL A 40 7.97 -9.62 -15.54
N THR A 41 7.84 -10.40 -14.48
CA THR A 41 7.30 -11.75 -14.54
C THR A 41 5.98 -11.83 -13.76
N PRO A 42 4.93 -12.44 -14.36
CA PRO A 42 3.67 -12.64 -13.64
C PRO A 42 3.77 -13.66 -12.50
N LEU A 43 4.87 -14.39 -12.40
CA LEU A 43 5.07 -15.41 -11.37
C LEU A 43 5.44 -14.81 -10.01
N ALA A 44 6.05 -13.64 -9.96
CA ALA A 44 6.32 -12.96 -8.68
C ALA A 44 5.11 -12.17 -8.22
N GLU A 45 4.77 -12.24 -6.95
CA GLU A 45 3.68 -11.46 -6.36
C GLU A 45 4.00 -9.97 -6.31
N TYR A 46 5.29 -9.64 -6.22
CA TYR A 46 5.78 -8.27 -6.17
C TYR A 46 7.01 -8.10 -7.06
N MET A 47 7.15 -6.90 -7.63
CA MET A 47 8.38 -6.47 -8.28
C MET A 47 9.14 -5.50 -7.37
N LEU A 48 10.46 -5.45 -7.48
CA LEU A 48 11.28 -4.41 -6.87
C LEU A 48 12.14 -3.78 -7.95
N PHE A 49 12.00 -2.48 -8.16
CA PHE A 49 12.82 -1.72 -9.10
C PHE A 49 13.92 -1.00 -8.35
N ASP A 50 15.16 -1.40 -8.63
CA ASP A 50 16.36 -0.81 -8.04
C ASP A 50 17.14 -0.02 -9.10
N THR A 51 17.75 1.09 -8.71
CA THR A 51 18.64 1.84 -9.62
C THR A 51 19.90 1.05 -9.89
N TYR A 52 20.24 0.89 -11.18
CA TYR A 52 21.53 0.32 -11.56
C TYR A 52 22.64 1.35 -11.44
N LYS A 53 23.73 1.00 -10.75
CA LYS A 53 25.00 1.74 -10.76
C LYS A 53 26.11 0.83 -11.23
N LYS A 54 26.77 1.21 -12.32
CA LYS A 54 27.82 0.40 -12.95
C LYS A 54 29.09 0.25 -12.11
N ASP A 55 29.40 1.21 -11.21
CA ASP A 55 30.67 1.27 -10.50
C ASP A 55 30.61 1.84 -9.06
N ALA A 56 29.48 1.80 -8.38
CA ALA A 56 29.40 2.33 -7.02
C ALA A 56 28.77 1.33 -6.03
N TYR A 57 29.58 0.78 -5.19
CA TYR A 57 29.16 0.29 -3.89
C TYR A 57 28.85 1.52 -3.02
N GLY A 58 27.61 2.00 -3.09
CA GLY A 58 27.06 3.00 -2.18
C GLY A 58 27.34 4.49 -2.49
N GLY A 59 26.29 5.30 -2.50
CA GLY A 59 26.43 6.71 -2.12
C GLY A 59 26.72 7.75 -3.21
N SER A 60 26.38 7.57 -4.49
CA SER A 60 26.64 8.60 -5.51
C SER A 60 25.59 9.71 -5.61
N GLY A 61 24.51 9.68 -4.83
CA GLY A 61 23.50 10.76 -4.85
C GLY A 61 22.73 10.93 -6.17
N GLU A 62 22.94 10.05 -7.15
CA GLU A 62 22.20 10.10 -8.41
C GLU A 62 20.77 9.61 -8.19
N ARG A 63 19.81 10.37 -8.76
CA ARG A 63 18.39 10.14 -8.63
C ARG A 63 17.97 8.84 -9.31
N PHE A 64 16.96 8.17 -8.76
CA PHE A 64 16.25 7.09 -9.44
C PHE A 64 15.79 7.59 -10.83
N PRO A 65 15.95 6.81 -11.90
CA PRO A 65 15.53 7.22 -13.24
C PRO A 65 13.99 7.10 -13.36
N LEU A 66 13.27 7.98 -12.68
CA LEU A 66 11.80 8.02 -12.66
C LEU A 66 11.20 8.07 -14.06
N GLU A 67 11.80 8.81 -14.97
CA GLU A 67 11.34 8.91 -16.36
C GLU A 67 11.32 7.55 -17.07
N ILE A 68 12.31 6.70 -16.80
CA ILE A 68 12.37 5.34 -17.37
C ILE A 68 11.24 4.49 -16.82
N LEU A 69 11.02 4.52 -15.53
CA LEU A 69 9.93 3.78 -14.89
C LEU A 69 8.57 4.28 -15.38
N GLN A 70 8.34 5.59 -15.38
CA GLN A 70 7.11 6.21 -15.87
C GLN A 70 6.80 5.82 -17.32
N ARG A 71 7.81 5.83 -18.17
CA ARG A 71 7.64 5.43 -19.58
C ARG A 71 7.21 3.97 -19.68
N SER A 72 7.83 3.09 -18.90
CA SER A 72 7.47 1.65 -18.90
C SER A 72 6.06 1.42 -18.36
N LEU A 73 5.67 2.12 -17.28
CA LEU A 73 4.32 2.03 -16.72
C LEU A 73 3.25 2.47 -17.73
N ARG A 74 3.45 3.61 -18.40
CA ARG A 74 2.52 4.10 -19.44
C ARG A 74 2.42 3.13 -20.63
N GLU A 75 3.53 2.49 -21.01
CA GLU A 75 3.52 1.51 -22.09
C GLU A 75 2.74 0.25 -21.69
N GLN A 76 2.87 -0.22 -20.44
CA GLN A 76 2.10 -1.35 -19.93
C GLN A 76 0.61 -1.02 -19.83
N GLU A 77 0.24 0.16 -19.35
CA GLU A 77 -1.15 0.62 -19.35
C GLU A 77 -1.73 0.63 -20.77
N ARG A 78 -0.96 1.12 -21.75
CA ARG A 78 -1.36 1.16 -23.16
C ARG A 78 -1.57 -0.22 -23.76
N THR A 79 -0.79 -1.21 -23.33
CA THR A 79 -0.90 -2.61 -23.80
C THR A 79 -1.95 -3.42 -23.05
N GLY A 80 -2.52 -2.87 -21.97
CA GLY A 80 -3.45 -3.58 -21.08
C GLY A 80 -2.79 -4.63 -20.19
N ALA A 81 -1.45 -4.63 -20.10
CA ALA A 81 -0.72 -5.51 -19.20
C ALA A 81 -0.95 -5.07 -17.75
N VAL A 82 -1.30 -6.02 -16.90
CA VAL A 82 -1.44 -5.78 -15.45
C VAL A 82 -0.06 -5.89 -14.83
N MET A 83 0.40 -4.81 -14.21
CA MET A 83 1.63 -4.83 -13.44
C MET A 83 1.35 -5.25 -12.00
N GLN A 84 2.23 -6.09 -11.45
CA GLN A 84 2.21 -6.44 -10.04
C GLN A 84 2.51 -5.21 -9.17
N PRO A 85 2.02 -5.18 -7.93
CA PRO A 85 2.46 -4.18 -6.97
C PRO A 85 3.98 -4.17 -6.86
N PHE A 86 4.58 -2.98 -6.81
CA PHE A 86 6.03 -2.87 -6.86
C PHE A 86 6.62 -2.04 -5.74
N PHE A 87 7.86 -2.35 -5.41
CA PHE A 87 8.72 -1.63 -4.50
C PHE A 87 9.66 -0.74 -5.30
N LEU A 88 9.94 0.44 -4.78
CA LEU A 88 10.99 1.32 -5.29
C LEU A 88 12.20 1.28 -4.37
N ALA A 89 13.36 1.05 -4.94
CA ALA A 89 14.65 1.02 -4.27
C ALA A 89 15.71 1.85 -5.00
N GLY A 90 16.81 2.12 -4.31
CA GLY A 90 17.98 2.79 -4.86
C GLY A 90 17.90 4.32 -4.86
N GLY A 91 18.84 4.95 -4.18
CA GLY A 91 19.01 6.41 -4.15
C GLY A 91 17.87 7.20 -3.51
N LEU A 92 16.96 6.55 -2.81
CA LEU A 92 15.86 7.21 -2.07
C LEU A 92 16.40 7.84 -0.79
N THR A 93 16.02 9.09 -0.55
CA THR A 93 16.45 9.89 0.61
C THR A 93 15.27 10.72 1.12
N PRO A 94 15.33 11.27 2.35
CA PRO A 94 14.32 12.21 2.82
C PRO A 94 14.13 13.42 1.90
N GLU A 95 15.17 13.86 1.17
CA GLU A 95 15.13 15.04 0.32
C GLU A 95 14.39 14.81 -1.01
N ASN A 96 14.34 13.56 -1.51
CA ASN A 96 13.73 13.25 -2.82
C ASN A 96 12.44 12.42 -2.73
N ILE A 97 12.10 11.88 -1.58
CA ILE A 97 11.00 10.93 -1.43
C ILE A 97 9.64 11.53 -1.80
N GLU A 98 9.40 12.81 -1.50
CA GLU A 98 8.13 13.47 -1.82
C GLU A 98 7.95 13.60 -3.34
N GLU A 99 9.01 13.95 -4.09
CA GLU A 99 9.00 14.02 -5.55
C GLU A 99 8.71 12.64 -6.14
N VAL A 100 9.44 11.62 -5.67
CA VAL A 100 9.31 10.23 -6.12
C VAL A 100 7.89 9.70 -5.91
N LEU A 101 7.37 9.83 -4.71
CA LEU A 101 6.02 9.38 -4.39
C LEU A 101 4.93 10.26 -5.01
N GLY A 102 5.21 11.55 -5.26
CA GLY A 102 4.30 12.44 -5.97
C GLY A 102 4.01 11.98 -7.40
N GLU A 103 4.99 11.36 -8.04
CA GLU A 103 4.92 10.96 -9.44
C GLU A 103 4.57 9.48 -9.67
N GLN A 104 4.70 8.63 -8.64
CA GLN A 104 4.53 7.18 -8.76
C GLN A 104 3.63 6.62 -7.67
N ASP A 105 2.82 5.63 -8.05
CA ASP A 105 2.01 4.81 -7.16
C ASP A 105 2.70 3.48 -6.89
N CYS A 106 3.72 3.51 -6.02
CA CYS A 106 4.40 2.28 -5.60
C CYS A 106 3.72 1.68 -4.36
N TYR A 107 3.78 0.36 -4.25
CA TYR A 107 3.27 -0.36 -3.07
C TYR A 107 4.11 -0.09 -1.83
N CYS A 108 5.44 0.04 -1.99
CA CYS A 108 6.37 0.23 -0.90
C CYS A 108 7.67 0.91 -1.40
N VAL A 109 8.43 1.50 -0.48
CA VAL A 109 9.78 1.97 -0.74
C VAL A 109 10.79 1.18 0.09
N ASP A 110 11.94 0.84 -0.51
CA ASP A 110 13.08 0.21 0.14
C ASP A 110 14.24 1.21 0.21
N VAL A 111 14.61 1.62 1.43
CA VAL A 111 15.61 2.66 1.66
C VAL A 111 16.73 2.14 2.54
N SER A 112 17.95 2.20 2.01
CA SER A 112 19.14 1.81 2.74
C SER A 112 20.03 3.01 3.05
N THR A 113 20.97 3.34 2.17
CA THR A 113 22.01 4.36 2.40
C THR A 113 21.47 5.77 2.53
N GLY A 114 20.31 6.06 1.95
CA GLY A 114 19.69 7.40 2.01
C GLY A 114 19.31 7.88 3.41
N VAL A 115 19.24 6.96 4.38
CA VAL A 115 18.98 7.29 5.78
C VAL A 115 20.18 6.97 6.69
N GLU A 116 21.39 6.99 6.12
CA GLU A 116 22.62 6.77 6.86
C GLU A 116 23.44 8.06 7.03
N THR A 117 24.21 8.12 8.12
CA THR A 117 25.28 9.08 8.36
C THR A 117 26.50 8.28 8.79
N ASP A 118 27.64 8.47 8.13
CA ASP A 118 28.89 7.74 8.36
C ASP A 118 28.73 6.21 8.36
N GLY A 119 27.87 5.67 7.48
CA GLY A 119 27.61 4.24 7.31
C GLY A 119 26.72 3.61 8.37
N HIS A 120 26.10 4.41 9.23
CA HIS A 120 25.14 3.97 10.26
C HIS A 120 23.78 4.59 10.03
N LYS A 121 22.70 3.85 10.38
CA LYS A 121 21.32 4.38 10.29
C LYS A 121 21.17 5.59 11.19
N ASP A 122 20.72 6.69 10.62
CA ASP A 122 20.49 7.97 11.31
C ASP A 122 19.02 8.07 11.69
N GLU A 123 18.74 8.11 12.98
CA GLU A 123 17.38 8.16 13.50
C GLU A 123 16.60 9.39 13.02
N ALA A 124 17.26 10.54 12.89
CA ALA A 124 16.62 11.77 12.44
C ALA A 124 16.20 11.67 10.98
N LYS A 125 17.07 11.10 10.11
CA LYS A 125 16.77 10.85 8.69
C LYS A 125 15.67 9.82 8.51
N VAL A 126 15.67 8.74 9.30
CA VAL A 126 14.60 7.73 9.26
C VAL A 126 13.26 8.35 9.66
N ARG A 127 13.24 9.18 10.71
CA ARG A 127 12.04 9.86 11.18
C ARG A 127 11.50 10.84 10.13
N ASP A 128 12.36 11.67 9.57
CA ASP A 128 12.02 12.64 8.50
C ASP A 128 11.46 11.92 7.26
N LEU A 129 12.11 10.82 6.84
CA LEU A 129 11.64 10.01 5.72
C LEU A 129 10.22 9.47 5.96
N ILE A 130 9.96 8.88 7.12
CA ILE A 130 8.64 8.32 7.47
C ILE A 130 7.59 9.42 7.50
N GLU A 131 7.90 10.57 8.05
CA GLU A 131 6.97 11.69 8.11
C GLU A 131 6.60 12.20 6.72
N LYS A 132 7.57 12.39 5.83
CA LYS A 132 7.35 12.80 4.45
C LYS A 132 6.54 11.78 3.64
N ILE A 133 6.82 10.49 3.80
CA ILE A 133 6.02 9.42 3.17
C ILE A 133 4.56 9.52 3.60
N ARG A 134 4.28 9.64 4.90
CA ARG A 134 2.91 9.75 5.43
C ARG A 134 2.20 10.98 4.89
N GLN A 135 2.84 12.14 4.94
CA GLN A 135 2.26 13.39 4.44
C GLN A 135 1.96 13.33 2.95
N THR A 136 2.84 12.72 2.14
CA THR A 136 2.64 12.58 0.70
C THR A 136 1.50 11.62 0.40
N THR A 137 1.40 10.51 1.12
CA THR A 137 0.31 9.54 0.97
C THR A 137 -1.03 10.16 1.38
N GLU A 138 -1.09 10.86 2.51
CA GLU A 138 -2.30 11.57 2.96
C GLU A 138 -2.75 12.66 1.98
N ARG A 139 -1.80 13.40 1.38
CA ARG A 139 -2.10 14.38 0.31
C ARG A 139 -2.66 13.71 -0.93
N LYS A 140 -2.08 12.59 -1.38
CA LYS A 140 -2.59 11.81 -2.52
C LYS A 140 -4.00 11.32 -2.24
N ASP A 141 -4.24 10.68 -1.11
CA ASP A 141 -5.56 10.20 -0.71
C ASP A 141 -6.59 11.33 -0.71
N THR A 142 -6.20 12.53 -0.30
CA THR A 142 -7.08 13.70 -0.29
C THR A 142 -7.32 14.26 -1.70
N MET A 143 -6.32 14.21 -2.59
CA MET A 143 -6.43 14.70 -3.97
C MET A 143 -7.11 13.70 -4.91
N GLU A 144 -6.92 12.40 -4.68
CA GLU A 144 -7.51 11.32 -5.50
C GLU A 144 -8.89 10.88 -5.06
N GLN A 145 -9.44 11.39 -3.98
CA GLN A 145 -10.83 11.14 -3.59
C GLN A 145 -11.80 11.78 -4.59
N LYS A 146 -11.76 11.31 -5.84
CA LYS A 146 -12.94 11.38 -6.69
C LYS A 146 -14.05 10.67 -5.93
N LYS A 147 -15.08 11.43 -5.59
CA LYS A 147 -16.24 10.97 -4.85
C LYS A 147 -16.67 9.58 -5.30
N GLY A 148 -16.71 8.61 -4.38
CA GLY A 148 -17.06 7.24 -4.68
C GLY A 148 -15.94 6.37 -5.26
N ARG A 149 -14.68 6.79 -5.20
CA ARG A 149 -13.52 5.97 -5.55
C ARG A 149 -12.59 5.77 -4.36
N TYR A 150 -11.99 4.58 -4.28
CA TYR A 150 -11.05 4.15 -3.26
C TYR A 150 -9.85 3.52 -3.97
N GLY A 151 -8.90 4.36 -4.40
CA GLY A 151 -7.81 3.96 -5.28
C GLY A 151 -8.34 3.45 -6.64
N LEU A 152 -7.95 2.25 -7.03
CA LEU A 152 -8.41 1.60 -8.26
C LEU A 152 -9.87 1.13 -8.21
N TYR A 153 -10.48 1.10 -7.03
CA TYR A 153 -11.83 0.57 -6.80
C TYR A 153 -12.86 1.67 -6.68
N GLY A 154 -14.13 1.29 -6.90
CA GLY A 154 -15.25 2.21 -6.78
C GLY A 154 -15.60 2.87 -8.11
N GLY A 155 -16.50 3.84 -8.06
CA GLY A 155 -17.08 4.55 -9.18
C GLY A 155 -18.61 4.41 -9.20
N GLN A 156 -19.25 5.06 -10.16
CA GLN A 156 -20.71 5.06 -10.31
C GLN A 156 -21.06 4.32 -11.60
N TYR A 157 -21.19 2.99 -11.52
CA TYR A 157 -21.55 2.12 -12.64
C TYR A 157 -23.03 1.70 -12.52
N ILE A 158 -23.94 2.70 -12.59
CA ILE A 158 -25.38 2.50 -12.47
C ILE A 158 -26.08 3.16 -13.66
N PRO A 159 -27.28 2.70 -14.05
CA PRO A 159 -28.09 3.36 -15.04
C PRO A 159 -28.35 4.82 -14.69
N GLU A 160 -28.29 5.72 -15.67
CA GLU A 160 -28.45 7.17 -15.47
C GLU A 160 -29.76 7.53 -14.75
N THR A 161 -30.79 6.75 -14.95
CA THR A 161 -32.11 6.93 -14.30
C THR A 161 -32.06 6.77 -12.79
N LEU A 162 -31.09 6.04 -12.24
CA LEU A 162 -30.91 5.80 -10.81
C LEU A 162 -29.95 6.80 -10.15
N ILE A 163 -29.19 7.56 -10.93
CA ILE A 163 -28.22 8.54 -10.40
C ILE A 163 -28.85 9.55 -9.44
N PRO A 164 -30.03 10.14 -9.72
CA PRO A 164 -30.65 11.08 -8.80
C PRO A 164 -30.98 10.44 -7.43
N ALA A 165 -31.53 9.23 -7.44
CA ALA A 165 -31.89 8.53 -6.21
C ALA A 165 -30.64 8.17 -5.38
N VAL A 166 -29.57 7.70 -6.02
CA VAL A 166 -28.31 7.38 -5.33
C VAL A 166 -27.66 8.66 -4.77
N ASN A 167 -27.71 9.77 -5.49
CA ASN A 167 -27.20 11.04 -5.01
C ASN A 167 -27.99 11.56 -3.78
N GLU A 168 -29.28 11.27 -3.71
CA GLU A 168 -30.11 11.60 -2.54
C GLU A 168 -29.68 10.78 -1.32
N VAL A 169 -29.48 9.48 -1.49
CA VAL A 169 -28.97 8.59 -0.43
C VAL A 169 -27.58 9.02 0.04
N GLU A 170 -26.71 9.39 -0.88
CA GLU A 170 -25.38 9.88 -0.55
C GLU A 170 -25.43 11.18 0.29
N LYS A 171 -26.29 12.13 -0.09
CA LYS A 171 -26.48 13.37 0.70
C LYS A 171 -27.00 13.07 2.10
N ALA A 172 -27.94 12.13 2.23
CA ALA A 172 -28.44 11.69 3.52
C ALA A 172 -27.32 11.04 4.35
N TYR A 173 -26.52 10.15 3.75
CA TYR A 173 -25.37 9.54 4.42
C TYR A 173 -24.34 10.57 4.92
N GLU A 174 -23.96 11.53 4.08
CA GLU A 174 -23.03 12.59 4.46
C GLU A 174 -23.54 13.44 5.63
N TYR A 175 -24.84 13.67 5.68
CA TYR A 175 -25.48 14.37 6.80
C TYR A 175 -25.46 13.54 8.08
N TYR A 176 -25.94 12.29 8.01
CA TYR A 176 -26.14 11.45 9.19
C TYR A 176 -24.87 10.78 9.71
N LYS A 177 -23.86 10.56 8.89
CA LYS A 177 -22.61 9.90 9.34
C LYS A 177 -21.93 10.60 10.51
N ASN A 178 -22.18 11.90 10.71
CA ASN A 178 -21.63 12.67 11.81
C ASN A 178 -22.68 13.01 12.89
N ASP A 179 -23.95 12.67 12.69
CA ASP A 179 -25.02 12.92 13.63
C ASP A 179 -24.86 12.06 14.89
N PRO A 180 -24.82 12.64 16.09
CA PRO A 180 -24.61 11.89 17.33
C PRO A 180 -25.75 10.92 17.64
N GLN A 181 -26.99 11.28 17.31
CA GLN A 181 -28.17 10.45 17.58
C GLN A 181 -28.15 9.22 16.66
N PHE A 182 -27.87 9.40 15.38
CA PHE A 182 -27.71 8.31 14.42
C PHE A 182 -26.59 7.34 14.84
N LYS A 183 -25.43 7.87 15.24
CA LYS A 183 -24.31 7.04 15.72
C LYS A 183 -24.67 6.23 16.95
N GLN A 184 -25.41 6.82 17.89
CA GLN A 184 -25.83 6.13 19.09
C GLN A 184 -26.84 5.01 18.76
N GLU A 185 -27.83 5.27 17.92
CA GLU A 185 -28.84 4.29 17.50
C GLU A 185 -28.17 3.13 16.72
N LEU A 186 -27.27 3.46 15.76
CA LEU A 186 -26.51 2.45 15.02
C LEU A 186 -25.65 1.61 15.95
N HIS A 187 -24.95 2.22 16.92
CA HIS A 187 -24.17 1.51 17.92
C HIS A 187 -25.03 0.56 18.75
N ASP A 188 -26.17 1.02 19.20
CA ASP A 188 -27.12 0.21 19.97
C ASP A 188 -27.66 -0.99 19.17
N LEU A 189 -28.00 -0.79 17.92
CA LEU A 189 -28.45 -1.86 17.02
C LEU A 189 -27.31 -2.85 16.73
N LEU A 190 -26.12 -2.36 16.44
CA LEU A 190 -24.97 -3.24 16.21
C LEU A 190 -24.65 -4.07 17.45
N THR A 191 -24.66 -3.45 18.62
CA THR A 191 -24.25 -4.11 19.88
C THR A 191 -25.32 -5.05 20.40
N LYS A 192 -26.59 -4.60 20.44
CA LYS A 192 -27.70 -5.30 21.10
C LYS A 192 -28.41 -6.30 20.18
N TYR A 193 -28.45 -6.01 18.88
CA TYR A 193 -29.16 -6.84 17.89
C TYR A 193 -28.21 -7.65 17.02
N ALA A 194 -27.20 -7.00 16.41
CA ALA A 194 -26.26 -7.67 15.52
C ALA A 194 -25.08 -8.35 16.25
N GLY A 195 -24.89 -8.07 17.56
CA GLY A 195 -23.80 -8.64 18.36
C GLY A 195 -22.39 -8.27 17.86
N ARG A 196 -22.22 -7.05 17.32
CA ARG A 196 -20.93 -6.56 16.79
C ARG A 196 -20.60 -5.17 17.34
N PRO A 197 -19.43 -5.00 18.02
CA PRO A 197 -18.51 -6.08 18.43
C PRO A 197 -19.15 -6.98 19.48
N SER A 198 -18.69 -8.25 19.58
CA SER A 198 -19.10 -9.15 20.66
C SER A 198 -18.61 -8.57 21.97
N LEU A 199 -19.52 -8.17 22.84
CA LEU A 199 -19.16 -7.64 24.15
C LEU A 199 -18.95 -8.79 25.14
N LEU A 200 -17.97 -8.62 26.02
CA LEU A 200 -17.85 -9.47 27.18
C LEU A 200 -19.00 -9.14 28.14
N TYR A 201 -19.83 -10.12 28.40
CA TYR A 201 -20.93 -10.00 29.36
C TYR A 201 -20.50 -10.49 30.73
N TYR A 202 -20.53 -9.61 31.72
CA TYR A 202 -20.25 -9.99 33.11
C TYR A 202 -21.43 -10.79 33.68
N ALA A 203 -21.21 -12.09 33.90
CA ALA A 203 -22.19 -13.01 34.49
C ALA A 203 -22.20 -12.86 36.00
N GLU A 204 -22.80 -11.79 36.51
CA GLU A 204 -22.78 -11.42 37.92
C GLU A 204 -23.32 -12.49 38.83
N LYS A 205 -24.49 -13.05 38.48
CA LYS A 205 -25.15 -14.12 39.27
C LYS A 205 -24.27 -15.35 39.35
N MET A 206 -23.73 -15.79 38.20
CA MET A 206 -22.86 -16.97 38.14
C MET A 206 -21.57 -16.76 38.91
N THR A 207 -20.99 -15.55 38.86
CA THR A 207 -19.81 -15.18 39.63
C THR A 207 -20.08 -15.26 41.14
N LYS A 208 -21.25 -14.79 41.59
CA LYS A 208 -21.64 -14.84 43.01
C LYS A 208 -21.95 -16.27 43.47
N ASP A 209 -22.62 -17.03 42.70
CA ASP A 209 -23.05 -18.41 43.03
C ASP A 209 -21.84 -19.36 43.15
N LEU A 210 -20.85 -19.20 42.28
CA LEU A 210 -19.67 -20.06 42.25
C LEU A 210 -18.54 -19.57 43.20
N GLY A 211 -18.50 -18.31 43.54
CA GLY A 211 -17.45 -17.72 44.34
C GLY A 211 -16.08 -17.84 43.71
N GLY A 212 -15.28 -16.77 43.66
CA GLY A 212 -13.95 -16.80 43.08
C GLY A 212 -13.74 -15.73 42.00
N ALA A 213 -13.13 -16.11 40.85
CA ALA A 213 -12.84 -15.18 39.75
C ALA A 213 -14.10 -14.66 39.07
N LYS A 214 -14.05 -13.44 38.55
CA LYS A 214 -15.13 -12.86 37.75
C LYS A 214 -15.32 -13.65 36.46
N ILE A 215 -16.55 -14.03 36.16
CA ILE A 215 -16.95 -14.78 34.98
C ILE A 215 -17.54 -13.80 33.96
N TYR A 216 -17.02 -13.83 32.72
CA TYR A 216 -17.49 -13.04 31.61
C TYR A 216 -17.96 -13.92 30.47
#